data_0d677902333e834488fb7c3b984ab187
#
_entry.id   0d677902333e834488fb7c3b984ab187
#
_cell.length_a   1.000
_cell.length_b   1.000
_cell.length_c   1.000
_cell.angle_alpha   90.00
_cell.angle_beta   90.00
_cell.angle_gamma   90.00
#
_symmetry.space_group_name_H-M   'P 1'
#
loop_
_entity.id
_entity.type
_entity.pdbx_description
1 polymer ?
#
loop_
_entity_poly.entity_id
_entity_poly.type
_entity_poly.pdbx_seq_one_letter_code
_entity_poly.pdbx_strand_id
1 'polypeptide(L)'
;PIIKYDENGLYGTFPFDVDDFLSDYHLVIIGKPGIPVISDVKNLKNNYQYLVGNDSVPRTYSDHNYLDYYVERNDFIIKKLLKEKWVSKNQLVLAGHSEGSTIAAKLATKNKKVTHLIYSGGNPYGRILSMIEEEVFKLKSYDIIDYWREVVVNKNNLNYNGGDTYKATFDISFPSADNLKKLKIPVLVTFGTKDWNAPFVNLFQIESIKLNSTNFTFIPYFDVEHNFFPVNEKREPNYEIYNWENVGKDWKNWLNKN
;
A
#
# COMPACT_ATOMS: atom_id res chain seq x y z
N PRO A 1 -8.48 -6.83 -10.52
CA PRO A 1 -9.83 -6.33 -10.25
C PRO A 1 -10.02 -5.99 -8.76
N ILE A 2 -11.00 -5.12 -8.44
CA ILE A 2 -11.43 -4.86 -7.06
C ILE A 2 -12.40 -5.93 -6.60
N ILE A 3 -13.27 -6.39 -7.51
CA ILE A 3 -14.24 -7.44 -7.25
C ILE A 3 -13.95 -8.58 -8.23
N LYS A 4 -13.89 -9.78 -7.69
CA LYS A 4 -13.80 -11.03 -8.44
C LYS A 4 -15.08 -11.83 -8.21
N TYR A 5 -15.48 -12.61 -9.16
CA TYR A 5 -16.62 -13.52 -8.98
C TYR A 5 -16.39 -14.85 -9.69
N ASP A 6 -17.03 -15.88 -9.19
CA ASP A 6 -17.17 -17.20 -9.79
C ASP A 6 -18.55 -17.78 -9.44
N GLU A 7 -18.74 -19.07 -9.67
CA GLU A 7 -19.97 -19.79 -9.35
C GLU A 7 -20.32 -19.84 -7.85
N ASN A 8 -19.31 -19.59 -6.97
CA ASN A 8 -19.51 -19.62 -5.52
C ASN A 8 -19.81 -18.23 -4.93
N GLY A 9 -19.62 -17.14 -5.69
CA GLY A 9 -19.99 -15.80 -5.22
C GLY A 9 -19.06 -14.66 -5.64
N LEU A 10 -19.12 -13.59 -4.85
CA LEU A 10 -18.35 -12.36 -5.02
C LEU A 10 -17.23 -12.27 -3.98
N TYR A 11 -16.04 -11.86 -4.42
CA TYR A 11 -14.86 -11.71 -3.58
C TYR A 11 -14.29 -10.31 -3.73
N GLY A 12 -14.28 -9.53 -2.67
CA GLY A 12 -13.61 -8.22 -2.63
C GLY A 12 -12.08 -8.35 -2.50
N THR A 13 -11.37 -7.30 -2.87
CA THR A 13 -9.93 -7.20 -2.58
C THR A 13 -9.64 -6.75 -1.15
N PHE A 14 -10.65 -6.30 -0.41
CA PHE A 14 -10.42 -5.82 0.95
C PHE A 14 -10.07 -7.01 1.84
N PRO A 15 -9.00 -6.93 2.63
CA PRO A 15 -8.46 -8.10 3.32
C PRO A 15 -9.17 -8.41 4.65
N PHE A 16 -10.14 -7.62 5.10
CA PHE A 16 -10.93 -7.84 6.31
C PHE A 16 -12.38 -7.44 6.10
N ASP A 17 -13.27 -7.87 6.99
CA ASP A 17 -14.68 -7.47 6.98
C ASP A 17 -14.78 -5.95 7.22
N VAL A 18 -15.50 -5.29 6.32
CA VAL A 18 -15.64 -3.84 6.35
C VAL A 18 -16.92 -3.37 7.03
N ASP A 19 -17.80 -4.28 7.45
CA ASP A 19 -19.13 -3.95 8.00
C ASP A 19 -19.02 -3.04 9.23
N ASP A 20 -18.02 -3.25 10.08
CA ASP A 20 -17.73 -2.38 11.21
C ASP A 20 -17.42 -0.93 10.82
N PHE A 21 -16.92 -0.70 9.61
CA PHE A 21 -16.63 0.64 9.10
C PHE A 21 -17.83 1.27 8.42
N LEU A 22 -18.69 0.47 7.77
CA LEU A 22 -19.80 0.98 6.97
C LEU A 22 -20.88 1.68 7.79
N SER A 23 -20.94 1.45 9.10
CA SER A 23 -21.78 2.21 10.02
C SER A 23 -21.43 3.70 10.08
N ASP A 24 -20.13 4.06 9.92
CA ASP A 24 -19.64 5.41 10.13
C ASP A 24 -18.99 6.02 8.88
N TYR A 25 -18.57 5.19 7.91
CA TYR A 25 -17.78 5.61 6.76
C TYR A 25 -18.36 5.09 5.45
N HIS A 26 -18.19 5.85 4.39
CA HIS A 26 -18.23 5.35 3.03
C HIS A 26 -16.86 4.79 2.64
N LEU A 27 -16.79 3.54 2.24
CA LEU A 27 -15.57 2.93 1.73
C LEU A 27 -15.42 3.22 0.25
N VAL A 28 -14.28 3.79 -0.15
CA VAL A 28 -13.92 4.07 -1.54
C VAL A 28 -12.64 3.35 -1.90
N ILE A 29 -12.70 2.47 -2.88
CA ILE A 29 -11.53 1.80 -3.46
C ILE A 29 -11.40 2.27 -4.90
N ILE A 30 -10.22 2.78 -5.26
CA ILE A 30 -9.94 3.29 -6.61
C ILE A 30 -9.16 2.23 -7.38
N GLY A 31 -9.78 1.65 -8.41
CA GLY A 31 -9.16 0.62 -9.24
C GLY A 31 -7.90 1.11 -9.98
N LYS A 32 -7.04 0.18 -10.38
CA LYS A 32 -5.85 0.49 -11.16
C LYS A 32 -6.22 0.78 -12.64
N PRO A 33 -5.50 1.67 -13.34
CA PRO A 33 -5.79 2.01 -14.73
C PRO A 33 -5.73 0.78 -15.64
N GLY A 34 -6.68 0.65 -16.57
CA GLY A 34 -6.71 -0.49 -17.51
C GLY A 34 -7.07 -1.85 -16.90
N ILE A 35 -7.27 -1.92 -15.58
CA ILE A 35 -7.71 -3.14 -14.90
C ILE A 35 -9.22 -3.04 -14.67
N PRO A 36 -10.03 -4.05 -15.06
CA PRO A 36 -11.47 -4.03 -14.81
C PRO A 36 -11.77 -3.98 -13.31
N VAL A 37 -12.79 -3.22 -12.93
CA VAL A 37 -13.24 -3.14 -11.53
C VAL A 37 -13.77 -4.49 -11.07
N ILE A 38 -14.54 -5.18 -11.95
CA ILE A 38 -15.13 -6.50 -11.69
C ILE A 38 -14.64 -7.47 -12.77
N SER A 39 -14.27 -8.69 -12.40
CA SER A 39 -13.86 -9.73 -13.33
C SER A 39 -14.27 -11.12 -12.85
N ASP A 40 -14.65 -11.98 -13.79
CA ASP A 40 -14.77 -13.42 -13.57
C ASP A 40 -13.36 -14.01 -13.29
N VAL A 41 -13.26 -14.86 -12.27
CA VAL A 41 -12.01 -15.53 -11.88
C VAL A 41 -11.38 -16.29 -13.04
N LYS A 42 -12.18 -16.92 -13.91
CA LYS A 42 -11.68 -17.65 -15.10
C LYS A 42 -10.98 -16.77 -16.13
N ASN A 43 -11.18 -15.45 -16.09
CA ASN A 43 -10.49 -14.48 -16.95
C ASN A 43 -9.19 -13.97 -16.32
N LEU A 44 -8.83 -14.45 -15.14
CA LEU A 44 -7.64 -14.05 -14.41
C LEU A 44 -6.58 -15.16 -14.47
N LYS A 45 -5.32 -14.77 -14.45
CA LYS A 45 -4.18 -15.68 -14.38
C LYS A 45 -3.80 -15.98 -12.93
N ASN A 46 -2.68 -16.67 -12.72
CA ASN A 46 -2.16 -16.98 -11.40
C ASN A 46 -2.15 -15.74 -10.49
N ASN A 47 -2.48 -15.93 -9.22
CA ASN A 47 -2.61 -14.85 -8.24
C ASN A 47 -3.66 -13.79 -8.64
N TYR A 48 -4.70 -14.18 -9.39
CA TYR A 48 -5.79 -13.31 -9.83
C TYR A 48 -5.33 -12.09 -10.66
N GLN A 49 -4.24 -12.21 -11.39
CA GLN A 49 -3.75 -11.15 -12.26
C GLN A 49 -4.61 -11.01 -13.51
N TYR A 50 -4.95 -9.76 -13.86
CA TYR A 50 -5.59 -9.45 -15.13
C TYR A 50 -4.50 -9.18 -16.17
N LEU A 51 -4.34 -10.09 -17.11
CA LEU A 51 -3.37 -10.01 -18.21
C LEU A 51 -4.10 -10.02 -19.55
N VAL A 52 -3.48 -9.45 -20.58
CA VAL A 52 -4.00 -9.36 -21.96
C VAL A 52 -2.97 -9.89 -22.95
N GLY A 53 -3.43 -10.34 -24.10
CA GLY A 53 -2.55 -10.83 -25.16
C GLY A 53 -1.59 -11.94 -24.69
N ASN A 54 -0.30 -11.76 -24.90
CA ASN A 54 0.77 -12.70 -24.53
C ASN A 54 1.15 -12.58 -23.05
N ASP A 55 0.18 -12.74 -22.14
CA ASP A 55 0.36 -12.66 -20.68
C ASP A 55 1.03 -11.35 -20.20
N SER A 56 0.71 -10.25 -20.85
CA SER A 56 1.21 -8.92 -20.49
C SER A 56 0.16 -8.12 -19.74
N VAL A 57 0.59 -7.22 -18.86
CA VAL A 57 -0.33 -6.24 -18.27
C VAL A 57 -0.86 -5.29 -19.35
N PRO A 58 -2.10 -4.76 -19.20
CA PRO A 58 -2.62 -3.77 -20.14
C PRO A 58 -1.68 -2.58 -20.29
N ARG A 59 -1.47 -2.07 -21.49
CA ARG A 59 -0.61 -0.91 -21.75
C ARG A 59 -1.02 0.31 -20.92
N THR A 60 -2.34 0.53 -20.78
CA THR A 60 -2.88 1.60 -19.95
C THR A 60 -2.44 1.46 -18.48
N TYR A 61 -2.26 0.23 -17.96
CA TYR A 61 -1.71 0.02 -16.63
C TYR A 61 -0.25 0.46 -16.57
N SER A 62 0.61 -0.08 -17.41
CA SER A 62 2.06 0.23 -17.39
C SER A 62 2.37 1.70 -17.64
N ASP A 63 1.61 2.36 -18.53
CA ASP A 63 1.76 3.78 -18.85
C ASP A 63 1.40 4.70 -17.66
N HIS A 64 0.63 4.20 -16.68
CA HIS A 64 0.13 4.99 -15.55
C HIS A 64 0.52 4.42 -14.18
N ASN A 65 1.30 3.33 -14.13
CA ASN A 65 1.71 2.72 -12.86
C ASN A 65 2.91 3.46 -12.27
N TYR A 66 2.69 4.69 -11.78
CA TYR A 66 3.71 5.48 -11.09
C TYR A 66 3.09 6.45 -10.08
N LEU A 67 3.89 6.86 -9.10
CA LEU A 67 3.44 7.54 -7.89
C LEU A 67 2.64 8.82 -8.18
N ASP A 68 3.17 9.69 -9.05
CA ASP A 68 2.53 10.99 -9.30
C ASP A 68 1.16 10.85 -9.97
N TYR A 69 1.01 9.90 -10.90
CA TYR A 69 -0.28 9.64 -11.52
C TYR A 69 -1.32 9.21 -10.49
N TYR A 70 -0.97 8.27 -9.60
CA TYR A 70 -1.90 7.82 -8.57
C TYR A 70 -2.29 8.96 -7.62
N VAL A 71 -1.32 9.77 -7.20
CA VAL A 71 -1.58 10.92 -6.31
C VAL A 71 -2.50 11.94 -6.98
N GLU A 72 -2.21 12.34 -8.24
CA GLU A 72 -3.02 13.30 -8.98
C GLU A 72 -4.45 12.80 -9.23
N ARG A 73 -4.57 11.57 -9.75
CA ARG A 73 -5.86 10.94 -10.03
C ARG A 73 -6.71 10.79 -8.77
N ASN A 74 -6.11 10.28 -7.70
CA ASN A 74 -6.84 10.02 -6.46
C ASN A 74 -7.27 11.34 -5.79
N ASP A 75 -6.42 12.37 -5.80
CA ASP A 75 -6.78 13.71 -5.35
C ASP A 75 -7.96 14.29 -6.14
N PHE A 76 -7.95 14.13 -7.47
CA PHE A 76 -9.06 14.57 -8.32
C PHE A 76 -10.37 13.83 -7.96
N ILE A 77 -10.34 12.51 -7.79
CA ILE A 77 -11.51 11.71 -7.43
C ILE A 77 -12.05 12.14 -6.06
N ILE A 78 -11.19 12.28 -5.05
CA ILE A 78 -11.57 12.74 -3.72
C ILE A 78 -12.23 14.12 -3.78
N LYS A 79 -11.65 15.07 -4.53
CA LYS A 79 -12.24 16.39 -4.70
C LYS A 79 -13.61 16.36 -5.38
N LYS A 80 -13.89 15.39 -6.25
CA LYS A 80 -15.21 15.18 -6.83
C LYS A 80 -16.17 14.60 -5.80
N LEU A 81 -15.78 13.55 -5.08
CA LEU A 81 -16.60 12.92 -4.04
C LEU A 81 -16.97 13.92 -2.94
N LEU A 82 -16.05 14.76 -2.50
CA LEU A 82 -16.33 15.77 -1.48
C LEU A 82 -17.36 16.85 -1.91
N LYS A 83 -17.76 16.91 -3.18
CA LYS A 83 -18.86 17.77 -3.66
C LYS A 83 -20.21 17.12 -3.54
N GLU A 84 -20.26 15.81 -3.37
CA GLU A 84 -21.52 15.07 -3.24
C GLU A 84 -22.19 15.40 -1.89
N LYS A 85 -23.52 15.52 -1.92
CA LYS A 85 -24.31 15.91 -0.74
C LYS A 85 -24.31 14.84 0.36
N TRP A 86 -24.15 13.59 -0.02
CA TRP A 86 -24.17 12.44 0.88
C TRP A 86 -22.79 12.17 1.53
N VAL A 87 -21.72 12.84 1.07
CA VAL A 87 -20.36 12.68 1.63
C VAL A 87 -20.14 13.66 2.77
N SER A 88 -19.81 13.13 3.95
CA SER A 88 -19.36 13.94 5.07
C SER A 88 -18.04 14.65 4.73
N LYS A 89 -17.92 15.89 5.19
CA LYS A 89 -16.70 16.69 5.04
C LYS A 89 -15.89 16.81 6.32
N ASN A 90 -16.36 16.17 7.38
CA ASN A 90 -15.77 16.31 8.71
C ASN A 90 -14.57 15.38 8.89
N GLN A 91 -14.59 14.22 8.23
CA GLN A 91 -13.53 13.24 8.35
C GLN A 91 -13.24 12.62 6.99
N LEU A 92 -11.98 12.69 6.57
CA LEU A 92 -11.45 12.05 5.38
C LEU A 92 -10.24 11.23 5.77
N VAL A 93 -10.41 9.91 5.80
CA VAL A 93 -9.36 8.96 6.11
C VAL A 93 -8.72 8.45 4.82
N LEU A 94 -7.41 8.49 4.73
CA LEU A 94 -6.65 7.74 3.74
C LEU A 94 -6.07 6.50 4.37
N ALA A 95 -6.26 5.35 3.75
CA ALA A 95 -5.62 4.11 4.14
C ALA A 95 -4.85 3.53 2.96
N GLY A 96 -3.62 3.10 3.20
CA GLY A 96 -2.80 2.45 2.19
C GLY A 96 -1.94 1.36 2.79
N HIS A 97 -1.90 0.21 2.12
CA HIS A 97 -1.02 -0.90 2.46
C HIS A 97 0.04 -1.07 1.38
N SER A 98 1.27 -1.40 1.77
CA SER A 98 2.37 -1.63 0.85
C SER A 98 2.63 -0.40 -0.07
N GLU A 99 2.61 -0.56 -1.39
CA GLU A 99 2.66 0.54 -2.37
C GLU A 99 1.62 1.64 -2.08
N GLY A 100 0.40 1.23 -1.66
CA GLY A 100 -0.67 2.15 -1.31
C GLY A 100 -0.32 3.08 -0.16
N SER A 101 0.54 2.68 0.76
CA SER A 101 0.99 3.51 1.89
C SER A 101 1.84 4.70 1.41
N THR A 102 2.73 4.49 0.44
CA THR A 102 3.54 5.55 -0.17
C THR A 102 2.67 6.55 -0.92
N ILE A 103 1.69 6.05 -1.68
CA ILE A 103 0.70 6.90 -2.37
C ILE A 103 -0.11 7.71 -1.37
N ALA A 104 -0.64 7.07 -0.33
CA ALA A 104 -1.46 7.71 0.70
C ALA A 104 -0.68 8.79 1.48
N ALA A 105 0.57 8.54 1.84
CA ALA A 105 1.44 9.52 2.51
C ALA A 105 1.68 10.78 1.66
N LYS A 106 1.97 10.60 0.37
CA LYS A 106 2.15 11.74 -0.56
C LYS A 106 0.84 12.47 -0.81
N LEU A 107 -0.26 11.75 -0.98
CA LEU A 107 -1.59 12.33 -1.17
C LEU A 107 -2.05 13.12 0.07
N ALA A 108 -1.79 12.64 1.28
CA ALA A 108 -2.12 13.34 2.52
C ALA A 108 -1.38 14.70 2.65
N THR A 109 -0.14 14.80 2.16
CA THR A 109 0.57 16.09 2.14
C THR A 109 -0.01 17.06 1.12
N LYS A 110 -0.55 16.56 0.01
CA LYS A 110 -1.14 17.36 -1.07
C LYS A 110 -2.55 17.82 -0.75
N ASN A 111 -3.41 16.93 -0.25
CA ASN A 111 -4.82 17.21 0.01
C ASN A 111 -5.03 17.60 1.48
N LYS A 112 -5.20 18.90 1.74
CA LYS A 112 -5.39 19.46 3.09
C LYS A 112 -6.74 19.12 3.74
N LYS A 113 -7.62 18.39 3.04
CA LYS A 113 -8.88 17.88 3.59
C LYS A 113 -8.72 16.53 4.29
N VAL A 114 -7.59 15.86 4.07
CA VAL A 114 -7.27 14.60 4.77
C VAL A 114 -7.11 14.89 6.25
N THR A 115 -7.83 14.14 7.06
CA THR A 115 -7.87 14.29 8.53
C THR A 115 -7.10 13.18 9.24
N HIS A 116 -7.01 11.98 8.65
CA HIS A 116 -6.33 10.82 9.23
C HIS A 116 -5.60 10.04 8.13
N LEU A 117 -4.48 9.44 8.50
CA LEU A 117 -3.73 8.56 7.61
C LEU A 117 -3.47 7.21 8.30
N ILE A 118 -3.78 6.11 7.61
CA ILE A 118 -3.34 4.77 7.97
C ILE A 118 -2.25 4.35 6.97
N TYR A 119 -1.03 4.22 7.48
CA TYR A 119 0.18 3.83 6.75
C TYR A 119 0.55 2.41 7.14
N SER A 120 0.19 1.43 6.30
CA SER A 120 0.30 0.01 6.61
C SER A 120 1.33 -0.68 5.72
N GLY A 121 2.23 -1.47 6.31
CA GLY A 121 3.21 -2.30 5.59
C GLY A 121 4.11 -1.53 4.63
N GLY A 122 4.28 -0.23 4.79
CA GLY A 122 5.12 0.59 3.93
C GLY A 122 6.55 0.70 4.43
N ASN A 123 7.48 0.99 3.49
CA ASN A 123 8.85 1.37 3.84
C ASN A 123 9.00 2.89 3.82
N PRO A 124 9.21 3.56 4.98
CA PRO A 124 9.34 5.01 5.02
C PRO A 124 10.54 5.56 4.22
N TYR A 125 11.55 4.74 3.97
CA TYR A 125 12.79 5.14 3.28
C TYR A 125 12.90 4.60 1.85
N GLY A 126 11.84 3.95 1.35
CA GLY A 126 11.72 3.49 -0.04
C GLY A 126 11.83 1.98 -0.21
N ARG A 127 11.01 1.45 -1.12
CA ARG A 127 10.84 0.02 -1.39
C ARG A 127 12.16 -0.69 -1.72
N ILE A 128 13.10 -0.02 -2.38
CA ILE A 128 14.38 -0.63 -2.76
C ILE A 128 15.14 -1.19 -1.56
N LEU A 129 15.04 -0.56 -0.39
CA LEU A 129 15.70 -1.05 0.82
C LEU A 129 15.12 -2.40 1.29
N SER A 130 13.81 -2.58 1.18
CA SER A 130 13.17 -3.86 1.51
C SER A 130 13.54 -4.95 0.51
N MET A 131 13.69 -4.60 -0.77
CA MET A 131 14.14 -5.53 -1.81
C MET A 131 15.57 -5.99 -1.54
N ILE A 132 16.45 -5.12 -1.06
CA ILE A 132 17.82 -5.47 -0.65
C ILE A 132 17.79 -6.46 0.51
N GLU A 133 17.02 -6.17 1.57
CA GLU A 133 16.91 -7.07 2.73
C GLU A 133 16.39 -8.46 2.33
N GLU A 134 15.37 -8.49 1.48
CA GLU A 134 14.79 -9.73 0.98
C GLU A 134 15.79 -10.54 0.17
N GLU A 135 16.51 -9.92 -0.77
CA GLU A 135 17.49 -10.59 -1.61
C GLU A 135 18.66 -11.12 -0.78
N VAL A 136 19.20 -10.32 0.12
CA VAL A 136 20.28 -10.75 1.03
C VAL A 136 19.86 -11.96 1.85
N PHE A 137 18.65 -11.97 2.37
CA PHE A 137 18.16 -13.09 3.15
C PHE A 137 17.96 -14.35 2.30
N LYS A 138 17.23 -14.23 1.18
CA LYS A 138 16.80 -15.35 0.35
C LYS A 138 17.91 -15.91 -0.55
N LEU A 139 18.67 -15.03 -1.19
CA LEU A 139 19.61 -15.38 -2.24
C LEU A 139 21.08 -15.23 -1.84
N LYS A 140 21.37 -14.58 -0.72
CA LYS A 140 22.74 -14.26 -0.28
C LYS A 140 23.51 -13.45 -1.36
N SER A 141 22.80 -12.55 -2.04
CA SER A 141 23.29 -11.71 -3.14
C SER A 141 23.08 -10.22 -2.83
N TYR A 142 23.76 -9.38 -3.59
CA TYR A 142 23.57 -7.92 -3.68
C TYR A 142 23.33 -7.47 -5.13
N ASP A 143 22.89 -8.36 -6.03
CA ASP A 143 22.65 -8.03 -7.45
C ASP A 143 21.55 -6.97 -7.62
N ILE A 144 20.66 -6.86 -6.62
CA ILE A 144 19.65 -5.81 -6.54
C ILE A 144 20.25 -4.39 -6.57
N ILE A 145 21.51 -4.21 -6.15
CA ILE A 145 22.20 -2.92 -6.22
C ILE A 145 22.52 -2.54 -7.67
N ASP A 146 22.90 -3.53 -8.50
CA ASP A 146 23.12 -3.30 -9.93
C ASP A 146 21.80 -3.05 -10.64
N TYR A 147 20.76 -3.83 -10.31
CA TYR A 147 19.40 -3.53 -10.77
C TYR A 147 18.95 -2.11 -10.40
N TRP A 148 19.25 -1.64 -9.18
CA TRP A 148 18.92 -0.26 -8.78
C TRP A 148 19.66 0.79 -9.62
N ARG A 149 20.91 0.55 -10.00
CA ARG A 149 21.63 1.44 -10.93
C ARG A 149 20.93 1.53 -12.27
N GLU A 150 20.46 0.39 -12.82
CA GLU A 150 19.66 0.36 -14.04
C GLU A 150 18.33 1.12 -13.90
N VAL A 151 17.63 0.94 -12.77
CA VAL A 151 16.39 1.66 -12.45
C VAL A 151 16.63 3.17 -12.47
N VAL A 152 17.70 3.66 -11.83
CA VAL A 152 18.04 5.09 -11.77
C VAL A 152 18.33 5.66 -13.16
N VAL A 153 19.10 4.94 -13.99
CA VAL A 153 19.41 5.34 -15.37
C VAL A 153 18.14 5.39 -16.22
N ASN A 154 17.22 4.45 -16.02
CA ASN A 154 16.00 4.27 -16.80
C ASN A 154 14.73 4.77 -16.10
N LYS A 155 14.83 5.65 -15.11
CA LYS A 155 13.74 6.07 -14.21
C LYS A 155 12.46 6.60 -14.88
N ASN A 156 12.50 6.93 -16.15
CA ASN A 156 11.34 7.39 -16.92
C ASN A 156 10.80 6.31 -17.88
N ASN A 157 11.40 5.12 -17.91
CA ASN A 157 11.00 4.05 -18.80
C ASN A 157 9.75 3.35 -18.28
N LEU A 158 8.71 3.34 -19.12
CA LEU A 158 7.39 2.73 -18.83
C LEU A 158 7.21 1.35 -19.53
N ASN A 159 8.26 0.80 -20.14
CA ASN A 159 8.16 -0.51 -20.77
C ASN A 159 8.08 -1.60 -19.70
N TYR A 160 7.10 -2.48 -19.86
CA TYR A 160 6.90 -3.64 -19.02
C TYR A 160 7.75 -4.81 -19.50
N ASN A 161 8.53 -5.40 -18.60
CA ASN A 161 9.42 -6.52 -18.89
C ASN A 161 9.18 -7.72 -17.92
N GLY A 162 7.90 -8.00 -17.64
CA GLY A 162 7.53 -9.12 -16.74
C GLY A 162 7.45 -8.79 -15.25
N GLY A 163 7.67 -7.50 -14.89
CA GLY A 163 7.56 -7.00 -13.53
C GLY A 163 7.10 -5.54 -13.52
N ASP A 164 7.45 -4.78 -12.50
CA ASP A 164 7.23 -3.34 -12.50
C ASP A 164 8.13 -2.65 -13.54
N THR A 165 7.62 -1.58 -14.15
CA THR A 165 8.45 -0.72 -15.01
C THR A 165 9.56 -0.06 -14.18
N TYR A 166 10.67 0.34 -14.81
CA TYR A 166 11.72 1.09 -14.10
C TYR A 166 11.18 2.36 -13.44
N LYS A 167 10.24 3.05 -14.12
CA LYS A 167 9.58 4.22 -13.54
C LYS A 167 8.80 3.89 -12.27
N ALA A 168 8.01 2.83 -12.27
CA ALA A 168 7.24 2.40 -11.09
C ALA A 168 8.19 2.05 -9.94
N THR A 169 9.23 1.27 -10.20
CA THR A 169 10.23 0.88 -9.18
C THR A 169 10.94 2.12 -8.61
N PHE A 170 11.34 3.06 -9.46
CA PHE A 170 12.00 4.30 -9.02
C PHE A 170 11.08 5.14 -8.14
N ASP A 171 9.87 5.41 -8.61
CA ASP A 171 8.91 6.30 -7.94
C ASP A 171 8.43 5.74 -6.59
N ILE A 172 8.16 4.43 -6.51
CA ILE A 172 7.71 3.79 -5.25
C ILE A 172 8.89 3.58 -4.28
N SER A 173 10.11 3.58 -4.77
CA SER A 173 11.31 3.59 -3.92
C SER A 173 11.65 4.97 -3.38
N PHE A 174 10.87 6.00 -3.68
CA PHE A 174 11.05 7.33 -3.11
C PHE A 174 10.72 7.32 -1.61
N PRO A 175 11.56 7.96 -0.75
CA PRO A 175 11.32 7.98 0.69
C PRO A 175 10.03 8.71 1.06
N SER A 176 9.06 7.98 1.62
CA SER A 176 7.81 8.59 2.13
C SER A 176 7.98 9.29 3.49
N ALA A 177 9.10 9.06 4.20
CA ALA A 177 9.43 9.68 5.48
C ALA A 177 9.33 11.22 5.44
N ASP A 178 9.80 11.84 4.36
CA ASP A 178 9.73 13.29 4.20
C ASP A 178 8.29 13.81 4.06
N ASN A 179 7.40 13.01 3.49
CA ASN A 179 5.98 13.32 3.45
C ASN A 179 5.35 13.12 4.82
N LEU A 180 5.60 11.99 5.47
CA LEU A 180 5.08 11.67 6.79
C LEU A 180 5.47 12.74 7.84
N LYS A 181 6.73 13.16 7.89
CA LYS A 181 7.22 14.19 8.82
C LYS A 181 6.53 15.56 8.64
N LYS A 182 5.97 15.86 7.48
CA LYS A 182 5.22 17.10 7.21
C LYS A 182 3.80 17.07 7.75
N LEU A 183 3.25 15.89 8.01
CA LEU A 183 1.87 15.73 8.47
C LEU A 183 1.72 16.17 9.92
N LYS A 184 0.61 16.85 10.21
CA LYS A 184 0.19 17.23 11.56
C LYS A 184 -1.09 16.51 11.98
N ILE A 185 -1.70 15.77 11.05
CA ILE A 185 -2.87 14.93 11.32
C ILE A 185 -2.44 13.64 12.04
N PRO A 186 -3.33 12.96 12.77
CA PRO A 186 -3.08 11.63 13.29
C PRO A 186 -2.66 10.64 12.19
N VAL A 187 -1.62 9.86 12.46
CA VAL A 187 -1.09 8.83 11.55
C VAL A 187 -0.96 7.53 12.31
N LEU A 188 -1.64 6.50 11.84
CA LEU A 188 -1.45 5.13 12.29
C LEU A 188 -0.43 4.44 11.38
N VAL A 189 0.60 3.85 11.98
CA VAL A 189 1.60 3.02 11.29
C VAL A 189 1.47 1.59 11.77
N THR A 190 1.10 0.67 10.86
CA THR A 190 0.95 -0.76 11.16
C THR A 190 1.92 -1.60 10.34
N PHE A 191 2.57 -2.58 10.96
CA PHE A 191 3.56 -3.42 10.28
C PHE A 191 3.78 -4.76 10.97
N GLY A 192 4.15 -5.76 10.19
CA GLY A 192 4.60 -7.05 10.72
C GLY A 192 6.06 -6.99 11.17
N THR A 193 6.41 -7.59 12.32
CA THR A 193 7.81 -7.53 12.81
C THR A 193 8.76 -8.42 11.99
N LYS A 194 8.23 -9.30 11.14
CA LYS A 194 9.00 -10.11 10.18
C LYS A 194 8.90 -9.59 8.74
N ASP A 195 8.21 -8.46 8.52
CA ASP A 195 8.24 -7.76 7.24
C ASP A 195 9.66 -7.24 6.95
N TRP A 196 10.09 -7.27 5.69
CA TRP A 196 11.34 -6.66 5.24
C TRP A 196 11.36 -5.14 5.46
N ASN A 197 10.20 -4.53 5.64
CA ASN A 197 10.05 -3.11 5.97
C ASN A 197 10.29 -2.78 7.45
N ALA A 198 10.18 -3.76 8.34
CA ALA A 198 10.20 -3.54 9.79
C ALA A 198 11.42 -2.77 10.32
N PRO A 199 12.67 -3.05 9.91
CA PRO A 199 13.84 -2.28 10.37
C PRO A 199 13.72 -0.79 10.02
N PHE A 200 13.17 -0.46 8.86
CA PHE A 200 13.02 0.91 8.39
C PHE A 200 11.84 1.62 9.07
N VAL A 201 10.76 0.90 9.40
CA VAL A 201 9.67 1.44 10.22
C VAL A 201 10.18 1.75 11.63
N ASN A 202 10.97 0.86 12.23
CA ASN A 202 11.60 1.09 13.53
C ASN A 202 12.52 2.33 13.51
N LEU A 203 13.33 2.50 12.46
CA LEU A 203 14.15 3.69 12.28
C LEU A 203 13.28 4.96 12.25
N PHE A 204 12.20 4.95 11.47
CA PHE A 204 11.27 6.08 11.40
C PHE A 204 10.60 6.36 12.75
N GLN A 205 10.24 5.33 13.51
CA GLN A 205 9.70 5.50 14.87
C GLN A 205 10.70 6.17 15.81
N ILE A 206 11.97 5.73 15.79
CA ILE A 206 13.03 6.35 16.61
C ILE A 206 13.24 7.81 16.21
N GLU A 207 13.25 8.13 14.91
CA GLU A 207 13.35 9.53 14.45
C GLU A 207 12.14 10.36 14.89
N SER A 208 10.93 9.80 14.82
CA SER A 208 9.70 10.49 15.27
C SER A 208 9.75 10.82 16.76
N ILE A 209 10.25 9.90 17.59
CA ILE A 209 10.46 10.12 19.03
C ILE A 209 11.49 11.24 19.25
N LYS A 210 12.62 11.21 18.55
CA LYS A 210 13.66 12.27 18.65
C LYS A 210 13.15 13.66 18.28
N LEU A 211 12.18 13.71 17.34
CA LEU A 211 11.53 14.95 16.90
C LEU A 211 10.35 15.37 17.79
N ASN A 212 10.07 14.64 18.86
CA ASN A 212 8.90 14.82 19.73
C ASN A 212 7.57 14.86 18.94
N SER A 213 7.45 14.05 17.89
CA SER A 213 6.24 13.97 17.08
C SER A 213 5.17 13.17 17.84
N THR A 214 4.05 13.81 18.17
CA THR A 214 2.98 13.20 18.96
C THR A 214 1.81 12.67 18.15
N ASN A 215 1.85 12.86 16.83
CA ASN A 215 0.76 12.50 15.92
C ASN A 215 0.90 11.09 15.31
N PHE A 216 1.96 10.34 15.63
CA PHE A 216 2.15 8.98 15.16
C PHE A 216 1.79 7.95 16.22
N THR A 217 0.98 6.95 15.82
CA THR A 217 0.72 5.73 16.59
C THR A 217 1.33 4.56 15.84
N PHE A 218 2.16 3.74 16.49
CA PHE A 218 2.78 2.56 15.89
C PHE A 218 2.19 1.30 16.50
N ILE A 219 1.70 0.38 15.67
CA ILE A 219 1.20 -0.93 16.09
C ILE A 219 2.01 -2.02 15.36
N PRO A 220 2.98 -2.66 16.05
CA PRO A 220 3.67 -3.83 15.53
C PRO A 220 2.81 -5.08 15.71
N TYR A 221 2.77 -5.93 14.68
CA TYR A 221 2.22 -7.28 14.78
C TYR A 221 3.38 -8.28 14.82
N PHE A 222 3.47 -9.00 15.92
CA PHE A 222 4.62 -9.88 16.17
C PHE A 222 4.57 -11.14 15.31
N ASP A 223 5.75 -11.55 14.84
CA ASP A 223 6.01 -12.80 14.11
C ASP A 223 5.20 -12.98 12.82
N VAL A 224 4.72 -11.86 12.23
CA VAL A 224 4.01 -11.85 10.95
C VAL A 224 4.82 -11.09 9.89
N GLU A 225 4.63 -11.51 8.62
CA GLU A 225 5.25 -10.89 7.45
C GLU A 225 4.43 -9.70 6.92
N HIS A 226 4.74 -9.27 5.71
CA HIS A 226 4.19 -8.08 5.04
C HIS A 226 2.66 -8.03 4.99
N ASN A 227 2.00 -9.15 4.73
CA ASN A 227 0.54 -9.27 4.66
C ASN A 227 -0.09 -9.80 5.95
N PHE A 228 0.64 -9.68 7.07
CA PHE A 228 0.23 -10.08 8.42
C PHE A 228 -0.05 -11.57 8.61
N PHE A 229 0.49 -12.44 7.75
CA PHE A 229 0.50 -13.88 8.00
C PHE A 229 1.66 -14.25 8.93
N PRO A 230 1.42 -15.11 9.94
CA PRO A 230 2.48 -15.63 10.78
C PRO A 230 3.54 -16.35 9.96
N VAL A 231 4.80 -16.24 10.34
CA VAL A 231 5.90 -16.90 9.66
C VAL A 231 6.69 -17.80 10.60
N ASN A 232 7.26 -18.86 10.03
CA ASN A 232 8.23 -19.72 10.72
C ASN A 232 9.64 -19.06 10.74
N GLU A 233 10.64 -19.79 11.30
CA GLU A 233 12.04 -19.34 11.36
C GLU A 233 12.66 -19.05 9.98
N LYS A 234 12.16 -19.71 8.91
CA LYS A 234 12.59 -19.48 7.53
C LYS A 234 11.85 -18.33 6.84
N ARG A 235 10.99 -17.63 7.58
CA ARG A 235 10.11 -16.58 7.07
C ARG A 235 9.11 -17.07 6.01
N GLU A 236 8.72 -18.33 6.05
CA GLU A 236 7.67 -18.90 5.20
C GLU A 236 6.30 -18.60 5.85
N PRO A 237 5.35 -17.96 5.13
CA PRO A 237 4.07 -17.58 5.71
C PRO A 237 3.13 -18.78 5.89
N ASN A 238 2.40 -18.78 6.99
CA ASN A 238 1.28 -19.69 7.23
C ASN A 238 -0.03 -19.02 6.83
N TYR A 239 -0.54 -19.32 5.64
CA TYR A 239 -1.78 -18.73 5.11
C TYR A 239 -3.06 -19.27 5.75
N GLU A 240 -2.99 -20.31 6.61
CA GLU A 240 -4.14 -20.83 7.36
C GLU A 240 -4.56 -19.91 8.52
N ILE A 241 -3.62 -19.06 9.00
CA ILE A 241 -3.87 -18.13 10.11
C ILE A 241 -4.05 -16.72 9.54
N TYR A 242 -5.28 -16.25 9.55
CA TYR A 242 -5.65 -14.97 8.94
C TYR A 242 -5.76 -13.86 9.98
N ASN A 243 -4.81 -12.91 9.97
CA ASN A 243 -4.73 -11.85 10.96
C ASN A 243 -5.34 -10.50 10.52
N TRP A 244 -5.75 -10.37 9.27
CA TRP A 244 -6.30 -9.09 8.79
C TRP A 244 -7.54 -8.61 9.54
N GLU A 245 -8.34 -9.53 10.10
CA GLU A 245 -9.48 -9.16 10.94
C GLU A 245 -9.05 -8.39 12.19
N ASN A 246 -7.93 -8.78 12.81
CA ASN A 246 -7.37 -8.07 13.95
C ASN A 246 -6.82 -6.70 13.53
N VAL A 247 -6.16 -6.63 12.38
CA VAL A 247 -5.63 -5.38 11.81
C VAL A 247 -6.78 -4.41 11.53
N GLY A 248 -7.88 -4.89 10.91
CA GLY A 248 -9.08 -4.09 10.66
C GLY A 248 -9.71 -3.54 11.93
N LYS A 249 -9.85 -4.37 12.97
CA LYS A 249 -10.34 -3.95 14.29
C LYS A 249 -9.46 -2.88 14.94
N ASP A 250 -8.13 -3.03 14.84
CA ASP A 250 -7.20 -2.04 15.39
C ASP A 250 -7.28 -0.71 14.63
N TRP A 251 -7.45 -0.73 13.30
CA TRP A 251 -7.69 0.47 12.52
C TRP A 251 -8.97 1.18 12.95
N LYS A 252 -10.08 0.43 13.11
CA LYS A 252 -11.36 0.99 13.56
C LYS A 252 -11.24 1.57 14.97
N ASN A 253 -10.63 0.82 15.90
CA ASN A 253 -10.41 1.26 17.28
C ASN A 253 -9.56 2.53 17.36
N TRP A 254 -8.54 2.64 16.51
CA TRP A 254 -7.71 3.82 16.44
C TRP A 254 -8.48 5.03 15.90
N LEU A 255 -9.28 4.85 14.84
CA LEU A 255 -10.13 5.92 14.28
C LEU A 255 -11.16 6.43 15.29
N ASN A 256 -11.69 5.57 16.15
CA ASN A 256 -12.66 5.96 17.18
C ASN A 256 -12.04 6.78 18.33
N LYS A 257 -10.71 6.81 18.45
CA LYS A 257 -9.99 7.51 19.52
C LYS A 257 -9.37 8.83 19.07
N ASN A 258 -9.30 9.06 17.79
CA ASN A 258 -8.65 10.21 17.16
C ASN A 258 -9.62 10.98 16.26
#